data_023b790aa1cdf9d9bd997369e13d4d43
#
_entry.id   023b790aa1cdf9d9bd997369e13d4d43
#
_cell.length_a   1.000
_cell.length_b   1.000
_cell.length_c   1.000
_cell.angle_alpha   90.00
_cell.angle_beta   90.00
_cell.angle_gamma   90.00
#
_symmetry.space_group_name_H-M   'P 1'
#
loop_
_entity.id
_entity.type
_entity.pdbx_description
1 polymer ?
#
loop_
_entity_poly.entity_id
_entity_poly.type
_entity_poly.pdbx_seq_one_letter_code
_entity_poly.pdbx_strand_id
1 'polypeptide(L)'
;MNPQIALDREKIAEFCQRWKIAEFALFGSVLRDDFRPDSDVDVLVTFDPDAQWSLFDLVEMEGELGEMLGRKVDLVEKKGLRNPFRRHNILRTRQIVYAR
;
A
#
# COMPACT_ATOMS: atom_id res chain seq x y z
N MET A 1 -10.36 10.77 -6.66
CA MET A 1 -10.91 9.43 -6.91
C MET A 1 -11.00 8.68 -5.60
N ASN A 2 -12.12 8.03 -5.34
CA ASN A 2 -12.31 7.29 -4.09
C ASN A 2 -11.93 5.82 -4.27
N PRO A 3 -11.20 5.22 -3.32
CA PRO A 3 -10.93 3.79 -3.38
C PRO A 3 -12.22 2.98 -3.22
N GLN A 4 -12.23 1.79 -3.78
CA GLN A 4 -13.39 0.90 -3.79
C GLN A 4 -13.53 0.07 -2.50
N ILE A 5 -12.79 0.43 -1.45
CA ILE A 5 -12.82 -0.25 -0.16
C ILE A 5 -12.96 0.76 0.97
N ALA A 6 -13.50 0.30 2.09
CA ALA A 6 -13.55 1.13 3.30
C ALA A 6 -12.18 1.18 3.95
N LEU A 7 -11.77 2.38 4.37
CA LEU A 7 -10.48 2.61 5.01
C LEU A 7 -10.67 3.18 6.40
N ASP A 8 -10.02 2.58 7.39
CA ASP A 8 -9.89 3.16 8.72
C ASP A 8 -8.55 3.89 8.78
N ARG A 9 -8.57 5.19 8.58
CA ARG A 9 -7.35 6.00 8.48
C ARG A 9 -6.55 6.01 9.77
N GLU A 10 -7.21 5.92 10.92
CA GLU A 10 -6.52 5.88 12.21
C GLU A 10 -5.72 4.59 12.36
N LYS A 11 -6.31 3.45 12.00
CA LYS A 11 -5.61 2.16 12.05
C LYS A 11 -4.46 2.12 11.06
N ILE A 12 -4.66 2.70 9.88
CA ILE A 12 -3.60 2.77 8.88
C ILE A 12 -2.46 3.65 9.39
N ALA A 13 -2.76 4.78 10.02
CA ALA A 13 -1.74 5.65 10.59
C ALA A 13 -0.93 4.93 11.69
N GLU A 14 -1.59 4.20 12.58
CA GLU A 14 -0.91 3.42 13.62
C GLU A 14 -0.01 2.35 13.00
N PHE A 15 -0.51 1.66 11.98
CA PHE A 15 0.26 0.68 11.25
C PHE A 15 1.52 1.30 10.64
N CYS A 16 1.37 2.46 9.99
CA CYS A 16 2.48 3.16 9.37
C CYS A 16 3.52 3.61 10.38
N GLN A 17 3.08 4.11 11.53
CA GLN A 17 4.00 4.53 12.59
C GLN A 17 4.80 3.35 13.15
N ARG A 18 4.13 2.22 13.37
CA ARG A 18 4.76 1.03 13.91
C ARG A 18 5.79 0.43 12.95
N TRP A 19 5.51 0.48 11.65
CA TRP A 19 6.36 -0.12 10.62
C TRP A 19 7.28 0.90 9.94
N LYS A 20 7.36 2.13 10.45
CA LYS A 20 8.22 3.20 9.92
C LYS A 20 7.93 3.50 8.45
N ILE A 21 6.65 3.57 8.12
CA ILE A 21 6.21 3.91 6.77
C ILE A 21 6.01 5.42 6.69
N ALA A 22 6.68 6.06 5.74
CA ALA A 22 6.58 7.50 5.52
C ALA A 22 5.42 7.86 4.60
N GLU A 23 5.10 6.98 3.64
CA GLU A 23 3.98 7.18 2.72
C GLU A 23 3.28 5.84 2.46
N PHE A 24 1.96 5.86 2.49
CA PHE A 24 1.10 4.71 2.21
C PHE A 24 0.09 5.14 1.16
N ALA A 25 0.07 4.47 0.03
CA ALA A 25 -0.82 4.82 -1.07
C ALA A 25 -1.46 3.59 -1.67
N LEU A 26 -2.64 3.77 -2.25
CA LEU A 26 -3.33 2.73 -3.01
C LEU A 26 -3.10 2.98 -4.50
N PHE A 27 -2.99 1.90 -5.26
CA PHE A 27 -2.87 1.99 -6.70
C PHE A 27 -3.53 0.78 -7.36
N GLY A 28 -3.61 0.80 -8.68
CA GLY A 28 -4.12 -0.34 -9.43
C GLY A 28 -5.63 -0.47 -9.39
N SER A 29 -6.11 -1.71 -9.37
CA SER A 29 -7.53 -2.02 -9.58
C SER A 29 -8.46 -1.42 -8.54
N VAL A 30 -8.00 -1.23 -7.30
CA VAL A 30 -8.83 -0.64 -6.24
C VAL A 30 -9.28 0.79 -6.57
N LEU A 31 -8.58 1.47 -7.48
CA LEU A 31 -8.90 2.82 -7.93
C LEU A 31 -9.73 2.82 -9.21
N ARG A 32 -10.05 1.66 -9.77
CA ARG A 32 -10.76 1.52 -11.04
C ARG A 32 -12.14 0.93 -10.82
N ASP A 33 -13.03 1.18 -11.78
CA ASP A 33 -14.41 0.70 -11.72
C ASP A 33 -14.53 -0.83 -11.87
N ASP A 34 -13.50 -1.49 -12.38
CA ASP A 34 -13.48 -2.93 -12.58
C ASP A 34 -12.99 -3.72 -11.36
N PHE A 35 -12.83 -3.05 -10.21
CA PHE A 35 -12.42 -3.71 -8.97
C PHE A 35 -13.50 -4.68 -8.51
N ARG A 36 -13.10 -5.91 -8.24
CA ARG A 36 -14.01 -7.00 -7.88
C ARG A 36 -13.80 -7.45 -6.44
N PRO A 37 -14.77 -8.15 -5.84
CA PRO A 37 -14.61 -8.66 -4.47
C PRO A 37 -13.43 -9.60 -4.28
N ASP A 38 -12.97 -10.28 -5.34
CA ASP A 38 -11.82 -11.18 -5.29
C ASP A 38 -10.52 -10.52 -5.77
N SER A 39 -10.55 -9.23 -6.10
CA SER A 39 -9.35 -8.49 -6.51
C SER A 39 -8.45 -8.22 -5.31
N ASP A 40 -7.13 -8.29 -5.53
CA ASP A 40 -6.15 -7.92 -4.53
C ASP A 40 -6.09 -6.40 -4.40
N VAL A 41 -5.75 -5.92 -3.21
CA VAL A 41 -5.52 -4.49 -2.97
C VAL A 41 -4.04 -4.22 -3.14
N ASP A 42 -3.69 -3.37 -4.10
CA ASP A 42 -2.30 -2.98 -4.34
C ASP A 42 -1.94 -1.78 -3.48
N VAL A 43 -0.92 -1.94 -2.66
CA VAL A 43 -0.46 -0.91 -1.72
C VAL A 43 0.99 -0.57 -2.02
N LEU A 44 1.25 0.72 -2.19
CA LEU A 44 2.60 1.25 -2.38
C LEU A 44 3.06 1.90 -1.09
N VAL A 45 4.20 1.48 -0.57
CA VAL A 45 4.77 2.06 0.64
C VAL A 45 6.16 2.64 0.39
N THR A 46 6.46 3.72 1.10
CA THR A 46 7.80 4.28 1.20
C THR A 46 8.18 4.23 2.68
N PHE A 47 9.28 3.56 2.99
CA PHE A 47 9.75 3.45 4.36
C PHE A 47 10.67 4.61 4.73
N ASP A 48 10.80 4.86 6.03
CA ASP A 48 11.80 5.79 6.53
C ASP A 48 13.20 5.31 6.13
N PRO A 49 14.16 6.24 5.92
CA PRO A 49 15.51 5.85 5.52
C PRO A 49 16.22 4.92 6.50
N ASP A 50 15.86 4.97 7.79
CA ASP A 50 16.45 4.13 8.82
C ASP A 50 15.73 2.79 9.02
N ALA A 51 14.64 2.55 8.30
CA ALA A 51 13.93 1.29 8.39
C ALA A 51 14.71 0.17 7.69
N GLN A 52 14.87 -0.95 8.39
CA GLN A 52 15.60 -2.11 7.87
C GLN A 52 14.74 -3.35 8.05
N TRP A 53 13.84 -3.55 7.11
CA TRP A 53 12.91 -4.66 7.16
C TRP A 53 13.38 -5.81 6.28
N SER A 54 13.23 -7.05 6.79
CA SER A 54 13.48 -8.26 6.01
C SER A 54 12.27 -8.61 5.18
N LEU A 55 12.43 -9.60 4.30
CA LEU A 55 11.32 -10.14 3.53
C LEU A 55 10.23 -10.70 4.45
N PHE A 56 10.63 -11.32 5.57
CA PHE A 56 9.67 -11.85 6.56
C PHE A 56 8.82 -10.71 7.16
N ASP A 57 9.44 -9.57 7.43
CA ASP A 57 8.71 -8.40 7.92
C ASP A 57 7.68 -7.90 6.91
N LEU A 58 8.03 -7.89 5.63
CA LEU A 58 7.10 -7.48 4.57
C LEU A 58 5.92 -8.43 4.47
N VAL A 59 6.14 -9.73 4.62
CA VAL A 59 5.06 -10.73 4.61
C VAL A 59 4.14 -10.50 5.81
N GLU A 60 4.69 -10.19 6.98
CA GLU A 60 3.91 -9.89 8.17
C GLU A 60 3.05 -8.65 7.97
N MET A 61 3.61 -7.60 7.36
CA MET A 61 2.86 -6.38 7.03
C MET A 61 1.69 -6.68 6.10
N GLU A 62 1.91 -7.49 5.08
CA GLU A 62 0.84 -7.89 4.15
C GLU A 62 -0.27 -8.63 4.87
N GLY A 63 0.08 -9.52 5.78
CA GLY A 63 -0.89 -10.25 6.59
C GLY A 63 -1.74 -9.34 7.47
N GLU A 64 -1.09 -8.40 8.15
CA GLU A 64 -1.81 -7.42 8.98
C GLU A 64 -2.76 -6.55 8.17
N LEU A 65 -2.28 -6.05 7.02
CA LEU A 65 -3.10 -5.23 6.14
C LEU A 65 -4.27 -6.04 5.58
N GLY A 66 -4.03 -7.29 5.23
CA GLY A 66 -5.08 -8.17 4.73
C GLY A 66 -6.21 -8.35 5.74
N GLU A 67 -5.85 -8.55 7.01
CA GLU A 67 -6.85 -8.64 8.08
C GLU A 67 -7.57 -7.32 8.29
N MET A 68 -6.84 -6.21 8.27
CA MET A 68 -7.41 -4.88 8.47
C MET A 68 -8.39 -4.50 7.36
N LEU A 69 -8.06 -4.83 6.11
CA LEU A 69 -8.86 -4.46 4.94
C LEU A 69 -9.86 -5.54 4.53
N GLY A 70 -9.75 -6.74 5.11
CA GLY A 70 -10.61 -7.87 4.76
C GLY A 70 -10.37 -8.40 3.36
N ARG A 71 -9.17 -8.21 2.81
CA ARG A 71 -8.81 -8.61 1.46
C ARG A 71 -7.34 -8.96 1.40
N LYS A 72 -6.98 -9.74 0.38
CA LYS A 72 -5.57 -10.00 0.10
C LYS A 72 -4.90 -8.69 -0.35
N VAL A 73 -3.73 -8.43 0.18
CA VAL A 73 -2.96 -7.21 -0.08
C VAL A 73 -1.67 -7.58 -0.79
N ASP A 74 -1.35 -6.85 -1.84
CA ASP A 74 -0.06 -6.92 -2.52
C ASP A 74 0.73 -5.67 -2.14
N LEU A 75 1.75 -5.84 -1.31
CA LEU A 75 2.56 -4.73 -0.80
C LEU A 75 3.77 -4.52 -1.70
N VAL A 76 3.89 -3.33 -2.24
CA VAL A 76 4.99 -2.96 -3.12
C VAL A 76 5.76 -1.82 -2.50
N GLU A 77 7.07 -1.98 -2.37
CA GLU A 77 7.95 -0.93 -1.89
C GLU A 77 8.36 -0.02 -3.06
N LYS A 78 8.31 1.28 -2.85
CA LYS A 78 8.61 2.27 -3.89
C LYS A 78 10.00 2.04 -4.50
N LYS A 79 11.00 1.69 -3.68
CA LYS A 79 12.36 1.41 -4.15
C LYS A 79 12.42 0.21 -5.10
N GLY A 80 11.47 -0.71 -5.00
CA GLY A 80 11.41 -1.89 -5.84
C GLY A 80 10.86 -1.64 -7.24
N LEU A 81 10.32 -0.46 -7.48
CA LEU A 81 9.77 -0.11 -8.79
C LEU A 81 10.89 0.34 -9.71
N ARG A 82 11.39 -0.59 -10.53
CA ARG A 82 12.54 -0.33 -11.41
C ARG A 82 12.15 -0.03 -12.85
N ASN A 83 11.04 -0.60 -13.32
CA ASN A 83 10.55 -0.30 -14.67
C ASN A 83 10.07 1.15 -14.71
N PRO A 84 10.70 2.04 -15.51
CA PRO A 84 10.37 3.46 -15.47
C PRO A 84 8.95 3.78 -15.92
N PHE A 85 8.39 3.02 -16.85
CA PHE A 85 7.03 3.24 -17.31
C PHE A 85 6.00 2.86 -16.25
N ARG A 86 6.18 1.69 -15.62
CA ARG A 86 5.31 1.25 -14.54
C ARG A 86 5.41 2.18 -13.34
N ARG A 87 6.64 2.56 -12.97
CA ARG A 87 6.88 3.49 -11.87
C ARG A 87 6.18 4.82 -12.10
N HIS A 88 6.35 5.40 -13.28
CA HIS A 88 5.72 6.67 -13.62
C HIS A 88 4.21 6.59 -13.52
N ASN A 89 3.61 5.55 -14.09
CA ASN A 89 2.17 5.37 -14.09
C ASN A 89 1.61 5.23 -12.66
N ILE A 90 2.26 4.41 -11.84
CA ILE A 90 1.83 4.20 -10.46
C ILE A 90 1.94 5.49 -9.65
N LEU A 91 3.08 6.19 -9.75
CA LEU A 91 3.29 7.42 -8.98
C LEU A 91 2.35 8.54 -9.42
N ARG A 92 1.97 8.57 -10.70
CA ARG A 92 1.05 9.58 -11.21
C ARG A 92 -0.39 9.33 -10.79
N THR A 93 -0.80 8.06 -10.69
CA THR A 93 -2.20 7.69 -10.46
C THR A 93 -2.51 7.28 -9.01
N ARG A 94 -1.49 7.05 -8.18
CA ARG A 94 -1.70 6.57 -6.82
C ARG A 94 -2.53 7.53 -5.99
N GLN A 95 -3.29 6.97 -5.05
CA GLN A 95 -4.02 7.76 -4.07
C GLN A 95 -3.32 7.62 -2.72
N ILE A 96 -2.76 8.71 -2.22
CA ILE A 96 -2.07 8.73 -0.93
C ILE A 96 -3.12 8.69 0.18
N VAL A 97 -2.97 7.73 1.08
CA VAL A 97 -3.85 7.55 2.25
C VAL A 97 -3.17 8.10 3.51
N TYR A 98 -1.86 7.94 3.60
CA TYR A 98 -1.08 8.42 4.74
C TYR A 98 0.25 8.95 4.22
N ALA A 99 0.65 10.10 4.73
CA ALA A 99 1.96 10.69 4.45
C ALA A 99 2.42 11.42 5.69
N ARG A 100 3.67 11.18 6.06
CA ARG A 100 4.27 11.81 7.22
C ARG A 100 4.96 13.11 6.84
#